data_8f3095b83126a4bf429e7b4839d94aba
#
_entry.id   8f3095b83126a4bf429e7b4839d94aba
#
_cell.length_a   1.000
_cell.length_b   1.000
_cell.length_c   1.000
_cell.angle_alpha   90.00
_cell.angle_beta   90.00
_cell.angle_gamma   90.00
#
_symmetry.space_group_name_H-M   'P 1'
#
loop_
_entity.id
_entity.type
_entity.pdbx_description
1 polymer ?
#
loop_
_entity_poly.entity_id
_entity_poly.type
_entity_poly.pdbx_seq_one_letter_code
_entity_poly.pdbx_strand_id
1 'polypeptide(L)'
;MKNCAKGFALVEVVIVIVLVAGSFLVFLEALSQAKIMQVKSEITTVQSVLLNSKINELRTNSYSGLPQSHGYISFTDYPSFSYSLTVSNVNDQFQASGSPTNYKLIELSIKHTDDRYPIIGDSFIITNVL
;
A
#
# COMPACT_ATOMS: atom_id res chain seq x y z
N MET A 1 25.90 -19.26 -61.87
CA MET A 1 25.15 -19.63 -60.66
C MET A 1 25.87 -19.18 -59.37
N LYS A 2 26.11 -17.87 -59.16
CA LYS A 2 26.85 -17.37 -57.97
C LYS A 2 26.15 -16.24 -57.19
N ASN A 3 24.87 -15.91 -57.49
CA ASN A 3 24.19 -14.75 -56.86
C ASN A 3 23.08 -15.13 -55.88
N CYS A 4 22.73 -16.42 -55.69
CA CYS A 4 21.74 -16.83 -54.70
C CYS A 4 22.24 -16.73 -53.24
N ALA A 5 23.52 -16.89 -52.99
CA ALA A 5 24.09 -16.88 -51.63
C ALA A 5 24.07 -15.48 -50.99
N LYS A 6 24.18 -14.40 -51.79
CA LYS A 6 24.16 -13.02 -51.26
C LYS A 6 22.78 -12.53 -50.83
N GLY A 7 21.70 -12.99 -51.49
CA GLY A 7 20.36 -12.64 -51.13
C GLY A 7 19.87 -13.33 -49.83
N PHE A 8 20.33 -14.54 -49.59
CA PHE A 8 20.00 -15.30 -48.42
C PHE A 8 20.60 -14.71 -47.14
N ALA A 9 21.86 -14.30 -47.21
CA ALA A 9 22.53 -13.63 -46.07
C ALA A 9 21.90 -12.29 -45.68
N LEU A 10 21.33 -11.54 -46.63
CA LEU A 10 20.69 -10.26 -46.37
C LEU A 10 19.34 -10.45 -45.63
N VAL A 11 18.54 -11.45 -46.02
CA VAL A 11 17.32 -11.82 -45.37
C VAL A 11 17.56 -12.29 -43.93
N GLU A 12 18.58 -13.08 -43.71
CA GLU A 12 18.97 -13.57 -42.39
C GLU A 12 19.34 -12.41 -41.44
N VAL A 13 20.11 -11.43 -41.90
CA VAL A 13 20.48 -10.24 -41.13
C VAL A 13 19.22 -9.41 -40.76
N VAL A 14 18.31 -9.23 -41.73
CA VAL A 14 17.06 -8.51 -41.47
C VAL A 14 16.21 -9.21 -40.38
N ILE A 15 16.08 -10.52 -40.47
CA ILE A 15 15.33 -11.31 -39.46
C ILE A 15 15.96 -11.17 -38.08
N VAL A 16 17.29 -11.27 -37.98
CA VAL A 16 18.03 -11.10 -36.72
C VAL A 16 17.78 -9.71 -36.13
N ILE A 17 17.88 -8.64 -36.94
CA ILE A 17 17.65 -7.28 -36.49
C ILE A 17 16.20 -7.12 -35.94
N VAL A 18 15.20 -7.66 -36.64
CA VAL A 18 13.81 -7.60 -36.23
C VAL A 18 13.59 -8.34 -34.90
N LEU A 19 14.18 -9.52 -34.73
CA LEU A 19 14.08 -10.31 -33.50
C LEU A 19 14.76 -9.61 -32.33
N VAL A 20 15.96 -9.03 -32.54
CA VAL A 20 16.67 -8.29 -31.49
C VAL A 20 15.90 -7.03 -31.10
N ALA A 21 15.41 -6.26 -32.08
CA ALA A 21 14.62 -5.07 -31.80
C ALA A 21 13.32 -5.40 -31.04
N GLY A 22 12.61 -6.46 -31.45
CA GLY A 22 11.40 -6.93 -30.76
C GLY A 22 11.69 -7.35 -29.32
N SER A 23 12.75 -8.12 -29.10
CA SER A 23 13.17 -8.54 -27.76
C SER A 23 13.52 -7.35 -26.85
N PHE A 24 14.17 -6.34 -27.42
CA PHE A 24 14.56 -5.13 -26.69
C PHE A 24 13.32 -4.32 -26.23
N LEU A 25 12.28 -4.20 -27.07
CA LEU A 25 11.04 -3.53 -26.71
C LEU A 25 10.33 -4.23 -25.54
N VAL A 26 10.21 -5.56 -25.58
CA VAL A 26 9.62 -6.35 -24.48
C VAL A 26 10.44 -6.19 -23.20
N PHE A 27 11.74 -6.15 -23.29
CA PHE A 27 12.62 -5.91 -22.14
C PHE A 27 12.41 -4.53 -21.51
N LEU A 28 12.29 -3.47 -22.32
CA LEU A 28 12.00 -2.12 -21.82
C LEU A 28 10.65 -2.04 -21.12
N GLU A 29 9.63 -2.71 -21.65
CA GLU A 29 8.32 -2.77 -21.02
C GLU A 29 8.38 -3.50 -19.68
N ALA A 30 9.08 -4.62 -19.59
CA ALA A 30 9.29 -5.36 -18.35
C ALA A 30 9.99 -4.51 -17.27
N LEU A 31 11.02 -3.75 -17.65
CA LEU A 31 11.71 -2.82 -16.75
C LEU A 31 10.78 -1.70 -16.24
N SER A 32 9.94 -1.15 -17.10
CA SER A 32 8.96 -0.14 -16.72
C SER A 32 7.97 -0.67 -15.67
N GLN A 33 7.45 -1.87 -15.90
CA GLN A 33 6.53 -2.52 -14.96
C GLN A 33 7.23 -2.87 -13.63
N ALA A 34 8.46 -3.36 -13.68
CA ALA A 34 9.24 -3.64 -12.47
C ALA A 34 9.42 -2.38 -11.60
N LYS A 35 9.71 -1.24 -12.22
CA LYS A 35 9.85 0.04 -11.53
C LYS A 35 8.53 0.48 -10.86
N ILE A 36 7.40 0.34 -11.54
CA ILE A 36 6.07 0.66 -10.96
C ILE A 36 5.78 -0.23 -9.76
N MET A 37 6.07 -1.53 -9.84
CA MET A 37 5.89 -2.47 -8.74
C MET A 37 6.80 -2.14 -7.55
N GLN A 38 8.04 -1.74 -7.80
CA GLN A 38 8.98 -1.34 -6.76
C GLN A 38 8.45 -0.13 -5.98
N VAL A 39 8.03 0.93 -6.68
CA VAL A 39 7.48 2.14 -6.03
C VAL A 39 6.22 1.81 -5.23
N LYS A 40 5.33 0.97 -5.77
CA LYS A 40 4.14 0.52 -5.04
C LYS A 40 4.49 -0.26 -3.78
N SER A 41 5.47 -1.15 -3.85
CA SER A 41 5.96 -1.91 -2.69
C SER A 41 6.57 -1.01 -1.62
N GLU A 42 7.36 -0.02 -2.02
CA GLU A 42 7.93 0.97 -1.11
C GLU A 42 6.84 1.74 -0.35
N ILE A 43 5.86 2.28 -1.06
CA ILE A 43 4.76 3.04 -0.46
C ILE A 43 3.95 2.15 0.50
N THR A 44 3.61 0.92 0.11
CA THR A 44 2.89 -0.02 0.98
C THR A 44 3.70 -0.38 2.22
N THR A 45 5.00 -0.51 2.09
CA THR A 45 5.89 -0.77 3.24
C THR A 45 5.88 0.41 4.22
N VAL A 46 6.00 1.64 3.72
CA VAL A 46 5.93 2.85 4.56
C VAL A 46 4.56 2.95 5.25
N GLN A 47 3.47 2.72 4.53
CA GLN A 47 2.11 2.68 5.11
C GLN A 47 2.03 1.66 6.25
N SER A 48 2.57 0.45 6.07
CA SER A 48 2.55 -0.61 7.09
C SER A 48 3.37 -0.22 8.33
N VAL A 49 4.51 0.41 8.14
CA VAL A 49 5.34 0.92 9.25
C VAL A 49 4.60 2.01 10.04
N LEU A 50 4.00 2.97 9.34
CA LEU A 50 3.23 4.05 9.96
C LEU A 50 1.99 3.51 10.69
N LEU A 51 1.30 2.52 10.10
CA LEU A 51 0.16 1.85 10.72
C LEU A 51 0.55 1.18 12.03
N ASN A 52 1.61 0.36 12.02
CA ASN A 52 2.10 -0.32 13.21
C ASN A 52 2.58 0.66 14.29
N SER A 53 3.27 1.72 13.89
CA SER A 53 3.71 2.77 14.81
C SER A 53 2.52 3.43 15.49
N LYS A 54 1.47 3.78 14.74
CA LYS A 54 0.28 4.41 15.29
C LYS A 54 -0.56 3.45 16.15
N ILE A 55 -0.65 2.18 15.78
CA ILE A 55 -1.28 1.15 16.61
C ILE A 55 -0.56 1.03 17.95
N ASN A 56 0.77 0.97 17.96
CA ASN A 56 1.56 0.88 19.18
C ASN A 56 1.37 2.13 20.07
N GLU A 57 1.36 3.32 19.48
CA GLU A 57 1.06 4.56 20.19
C GLU A 57 -0.33 4.50 20.85
N LEU A 58 -1.36 4.08 20.11
CA LEU A 58 -2.72 3.98 20.63
C LEU A 58 -2.87 2.90 21.72
N ARG A 59 -2.15 1.80 21.61
CA ARG A 59 -2.16 0.71 22.63
C ARG A 59 -1.49 1.13 23.95
N THR A 60 -0.58 2.09 23.92
CA THR A 60 0.03 2.63 25.14
C THR A 60 -0.87 3.61 25.88
N ASN A 61 -1.90 4.14 25.21
CA ASN A 61 -2.87 5.00 25.83
C ASN A 61 -3.83 4.21 26.74
N SER A 62 -4.20 4.80 27.86
CA SER A 62 -5.27 4.22 28.71
C SER A 62 -6.62 4.28 27.99
N TYR A 63 -7.55 3.44 28.39
CA TYR A 63 -8.92 3.42 27.85
C TYR A 63 -9.60 4.80 27.84
N SER A 64 -9.37 5.63 28.88
CA SER A 64 -9.90 6.99 29.02
C SER A 64 -9.10 8.04 28.24
N GLY A 65 -7.85 7.74 27.90
CA GLY A 65 -6.94 8.66 27.19
C GLY A 65 -6.94 8.49 25.67
N LEU A 66 -7.83 7.67 25.13
CA LEU A 66 -7.94 7.49 23.69
C LEU A 66 -8.41 8.78 23.00
N PRO A 67 -7.80 9.14 21.87
CA PRO A 67 -8.25 10.26 21.07
C PRO A 67 -9.68 10.01 20.53
N GLN A 68 -10.36 11.09 20.21
CA GLN A 68 -11.67 11.01 19.57
C GLN A 68 -11.55 10.57 18.11
N SER A 69 -12.63 9.99 17.59
CA SER A 69 -12.73 9.66 16.16
C SER A 69 -12.53 10.91 15.30
N HIS A 70 -11.74 10.76 14.26
CA HIS A 70 -11.51 11.83 13.28
C HIS A 70 -11.31 11.27 11.87
N GLY A 71 -11.59 12.07 10.86
CA GLY A 71 -11.28 11.77 9.48
C GLY A 71 -9.78 11.81 9.20
N TYR A 72 -9.41 11.80 7.91
CA TYR A 72 -8.02 11.78 7.52
C TYR A 72 -7.26 13.04 7.92
N ILE A 73 -6.17 12.84 8.68
CA ILE A 73 -5.21 13.86 9.12
C ILE A 73 -3.83 13.44 8.62
N SER A 74 -3.09 14.38 8.03
CA SER A 74 -1.73 14.11 7.55
C SER A 74 -0.75 13.90 8.70
N PHE A 75 0.20 12.98 8.51
CA PHE A 75 1.34 12.86 9.41
C PHE A 75 2.26 14.07 9.29
N THR A 76 2.76 14.58 10.41
CA THR A 76 3.68 15.73 10.42
C THR A 76 5.00 15.41 9.72
N ASP A 77 5.55 14.23 9.98
CA ASP A 77 6.84 13.81 9.42
C ASP A 77 6.71 13.19 8.01
N TYR A 78 5.50 12.79 7.63
CA TYR A 78 5.18 12.14 6.36
C TYR A 78 3.94 12.77 5.71
N PRO A 79 4.02 14.00 5.19
CA PRO A 79 2.85 14.74 4.70
C PRO A 79 2.13 14.09 3.52
N SER A 80 2.79 13.18 2.81
CA SER A 80 2.17 12.37 1.74
C SER A 80 1.27 11.25 2.25
N PHE A 81 1.23 11.02 3.56
CA PHE A 81 0.39 9.99 4.18
C PHE A 81 -0.56 10.64 5.18
N SER A 82 -1.77 10.11 5.22
CA SER A 82 -2.82 10.53 6.14
C SER A 82 -3.42 9.32 6.84
N TYR A 83 -3.84 9.50 8.08
CA TYR A 83 -4.53 8.46 8.83
C TYR A 83 -5.91 8.92 9.29
N SER A 84 -6.84 8.00 9.36
CA SER A 84 -8.15 8.20 9.99
C SER A 84 -8.31 7.24 11.15
N LEU A 85 -8.97 7.70 12.18
CA LEU A 85 -9.21 6.98 13.41
C LEU A 85 -10.72 6.94 13.69
N THR A 86 -11.26 5.75 13.87
CA THR A 86 -12.63 5.54 14.35
C THR A 86 -12.58 4.80 15.68
N VAL A 87 -13.20 5.35 16.71
CA VAL A 87 -13.31 4.75 18.02
C VAL A 87 -14.79 4.53 18.32
N SER A 88 -15.20 3.30 18.50
CA SER A 88 -16.58 2.92 18.78
C SER A 88 -16.68 2.03 20.03
N ASN A 89 -17.77 2.17 20.78
CA ASN A 89 -18.05 1.27 21.88
C ASN A 89 -18.60 -0.05 21.34
N VAL A 90 -18.13 -1.16 21.88
CA VAL A 90 -18.63 -2.50 21.54
C VAL A 90 -19.01 -3.26 22.80
N ASN A 91 -20.02 -4.13 22.70
CA ASN A 91 -20.44 -5.00 23.80
C ASN A 91 -19.50 -6.22 23.95
N ASP A 92 -19.80 -7.09 24.90
CA ASP A 92 -19.04 -8.33 25.17
C ASP A 92 -19.02 -9.32 23.99
N GLN A 93 -19.90 -9.12 23.01
CA GLN A 93 -20.00 -9.90 21.78
C GLN A 93 -19.33 -9.17 20.59
N PHE A 94 -18.61 -8.08 20.87
CA PHE A 94 -17.93 -7.22 19.88
C PHE A 94 -18.88 -6.58 18.85
N GLN A 95 -20.15 -6.40 19.21
CA GLN A 95 -21.11 -5.69 18.39
C GLN A 95 -21.15 -4.22 18.79
N ALA A 96 -21.40 -3.33 17.82
CA ALA A 96 -21.51 -1.90 18.06
C ALA A 96 -22.55 -1.60 19.16
N SER A 97 -22.16 -0.79 20.15
CA SER A 97 -23.00 -0.36 21.25
C SER A 97 -23.14 1.16 21.26
N GLY A 98 -24.37 1.64 21.38
CA GLY A 98 -24.65 3.08 21.55
C GLY A 98 -24.39 3.59 22.97
N SER A 99 -24.15 2.68 23.91
CA SER A 99 -23.86 3.02 25.31
C SER A 99 -22.40 2.83 25.65
N PRO A 100 -21.84 3.55 26.63
CA PRO A 100 -20.50 3.29 27.13
C PRO A 100 -20.38 1.85 27.62
N THR A 101 -19.30 1.17 27.21
CA THR A 101 -18.98 -0.21 27.59
C THR A 101 -17.53 -0.29 28.06
N ASN A 102 -17.11 -1.45 28.54
CA ASN A 102 -15.72 -1.69 28.93
C ASN A 102 -14.80 -1.99 27.72
N TYR A 103 -15.35 -1.99 26.51
CA TYR A 103 -14.62 -2.34 25.30
C TYR A 103 -14.76 -1.23 24.26
N LYS A 104 -13.65 -0.84 23.65
CA LYS A 104 -13.63 0.07 22.50
C LYS A 104 -12.97 -0.62 21.34
N LEU A 105 -13.66 -0.63 20.20
CA LEU A 105 -13.10 -1.00 18.92
C LEU A 105 -12.43 0.23 18.31
N ILE A 106 -11.19 0.07 17.93
CA ILE A 106 -10.40 1.09 17.25
C ILE A 106 -10.13 0.61 15.84
N GLU A 107 -10.55 1.40 14.87
CA GLU A 107 -10.27 1.17 13.46
C GLU A 107 -9.35 2.28 12.98
N LEU A 108 -8.20 1.90 12.46
CA LEU A 108 -7.18 2.80 11.95
C LEU A 108 -6.97 2.52 10.47
N SER A 109 -7.02 3.55 9.65
CA SER A 109 -6.75 3.45 8.21
C SER A 109 -5.70 4.47 7.79
N ILE A 110 -4.79 4.07 6.91
CA ILE A 110 -3.77 4.94 6.34
C ILE A 110 -3.94 4.97 4.83
N LYS A 111 -3.93 6.17 4.26
CA LYS A 111 -3.93 6.39 2.82
C LYS A 111 -2.74 7.25 2.40
N HIS A 112 -2.29 7.05 1.17
CA HIS A 112 -1.36 7.96 0.49
C HIS A 112 -2.14 9.09 -0.19
N THR A 113 -1.52 10.25 -0.38
CA THR A 113 -2.13 11.40 -1.08
C THR A 113 -2.53 11.07 -2.52
N ASP A 114 -1.78 10.16 -3.16
CA ASP A 114 -2.10 9.66 -4.49
C ASP A 114 -3.05 8.46 -4.36
N ASP A 115 -4.28 8.62 -4.85
CA ASP A 115 -5.36 7.62 -4.76
C ASP A 115 -5.09 6.34 -5.59
N ARG A 116 -4.00 6.29 -6.38
CA ARG A 116 -3.56 5.06 -7.08
C ARG A 116 -3.06 3.98 -6.13
N TYR A 117 -2.71 4.34 -4.90
CA TYR A 117 -2.23 3.41 -3.89
C TYR A 117 -3.37 2.96 -2.97
N PRO A 118 -3.37 1.69 -2.55
CA PRO A 118 -4.43 1.17 -1.72
C PRO A 118 -4.42 1.83 -0.33
N ILE A 119 -5.62 1.95 0.25
CA ILE A 119 -5.78 2.26 1.66
C ILE A 119 -5.49 0.99 2.43
N ILE A 120 -4.65 1.06 3.45
CA ILE A 120 -4.43 -0.04 4.38
C ILE A 120 -4.98 0.32 5.75
N GLY A 121 -5.48 -0.66 6.48
CA GLY A 121 -6.03 -0.43 7.81
C GLY A 121 -5.98 -1.70 8.65
N ASP A 122 -6.15 -1.50 9.94
CA ASP A 122 -6.26 -2.56 10.93
C ASP A 122 -7.23 -2.13 12.02
N SER A 123 -7.76 -3.10 12.77
CA SER A 123 -8.67 -2.88 13.87
C SER A 123 -8.26 -3.69 15.09
N PHE A 124 -8.41 -3.11 16.26
CA PHE A 124 -8.12 -3.78 17.52
C PHE A 124 -9.03 -3.26 18.63
N ILE A 125 -9.09 -4.02 19.72
CA ILE A 125 -9.95 -3.70 20.86
C ILE A 125 -9.09 -3.31 22.06
N ILE A 126 -9.49 -2.24 22.74
CA ILE A 126 -8.94 -1.85 24.04
C ILE A 126 -10.00 -2.08 25.09
N THR A 127 -9.58 -2.72 26.18
CA THR A 127 -10.45 -3.01 27.33
C THR A 127 -10.14 -2.05 28.47
N ASN A 128 -11.19 -1.67 29.21
CA ASN A 128 -11.04 -0.97 30.48
C ASN A 128 -10.73 -2.04 31.57
N VAL A 129 -9.45 -2.27 31.82
CA VAL A 129 -9.03 -3.13 32.94
C VAL A 129 -9.00 -2.25 34.18
N LEU A 130 -9.96 -2.47 35.07
CA LEU A 130 -9.97 -1.89 36.42
C LEU A 130 -8.91 -2.54 37.31
#